data_da48d8124d8d5df761cec7417cfabf15
#
_entry.id   da48d8124d8d5df761cec7417cfabf15
#
_cell.length_a   1.000
_cell.length_b   1.000
_cell.length_c   1.000
_cell.angle_alpha   90.00
_cell.angle_beta   90.00
_cell.angle_gamma   90.00
#
_symmetry.space_group_name_H-M   'P 1'
#
loop_
_entity.id
_entity.type
_entity.pdbx_description
1 polymer ?
#
loop_
_entity_poly.entity_id
_entity_poly.type
_entity_poly.pdbx_seq_one_letter_code
_entity_poly.pdbx_strand_id
1 'polypeptide(L)'
;MRWLGYLILAGLAASAAPGGSVTKHRSVFDDLADRARSLPAEFAANALLRLAEAPALTDVAKKRGILEDAFELAAGAQQPFARRNWTGSPGSLFDKAYAQGLDACTLQCRAVHDMLAIDYRKAREMFGEVQPPHIPRLDCEDALVYDVSIFYVTAGEMAARAFNAKEVADEEPFQLLLRYAGDLTSPAQLAPIARMLVTASLKPVQFEALLGSFAGALEQVEGDDRSFSGTVPGDASAAIADLSAECARRKINAQGLQAAWQAYLARQLSGARCADSVARRPQPSLGAGVKPASIDGKAQPAGECKSPECRKLATQFSSLIVGPNGFGLTPEQKMTSEWGGRLQQYLAALAEWTEDDDPVEYFQAKSRIYSDLYNVTPNGPNRDLLLSTLLIWLQGNSYQRDHRVEWFYPVNTLIIHAFADPRGMRRTMLALQRSADPVIALYAQLEQLLPRPMAGTIGLL
;
A
#
# COMPACT_ATOMS: atom_id res chain seq x y z
N MET A 1 -0.52 64.89 -76.47
CA MET A 1 0.92 64.70 -76.32
C MET A 1 1.19 63.55 -75.37
N ARG A 2 1.64 62.45 -75.90
CA ARG A 2 2.31 61.25 -75.53
C ARG A 2 3.27 61.44 -74.36
N TRP A 3 3.24 60.46 -73.46
CA TRP A 3 4.43 59.75 -72.99
C TRP A 3 4.05 58.46 -72.33
N LEU A 4 4.62 57.39 -72.86
CA LEU A 4 4.62 55.98 -72.36
C LEU A 4 5.58 55.92 -71.12
N GLY A 5 5.19 55.18 -70.08
CA GLY A 5 6.03 54.80 -68.97
C GLY A 5 5.95 53.24 -68.75
N TYR A 6 7.01 52.57 -69.03
CA TYR A 6 7.25 51.14 -68.87
C TYR A 6 7.12 50.69 -67.39
N LEU A 7 6.28 49.70 -67.14
CA LEU A 7 6.22 48.95 -65.84
C LEU A 7 7.13 47.76 -65.93
N ILE A 8 8.20 47.77 -65.14
CA ILE A 8 9.09 46.66 -64.91
C ILE A 8 8.47 45.83 -63.77
N LEU A 9 7.99 44.59 -64.09
CA LEU A 9 7.61 43.59 -63.12
C LEU A 9 8.86 42.91 -62.60
N ALA A 10 9.25 43.27 -61.33
CA ALA A 10 10.23 42.52 -60.57
C ALA A 10 9.54 41.36 -59.85
N GLY A 11 9.80 40.15 -60.30
CA GLY A 11 9.35 38.93 -59.62
C GLY A 11 10.05 38.70 -58.30
N LEU A 12 9.32 38.78 -57.20
CA LEU A 12 9.78 38.36 -55.88
C LEU A 12 9.60 36.84 -55.78
N ALA A 13 10.70 36.12 -55.93
CA ALA A 13 10.77 34.69 -55.56
C ALA A 13 10.64 34.63 -54.04
N ALA A 14 9.48 34.14 -53.56
CA ALA A 14 9.27 33.78 -52.15
C ALA A 14 10.10 32.53 -51.85
N SER A 15 11.23 32.70 -51.21
CA SER A 15 11.97 31.57 -50.58
C SER A 15 11.11 30.99 -49.48
N ALA A 16 10.57 29.79 -49.73
CA ALA A 16 9.97 28.97 -48.66
C ALA A 16 11.05 28.65 -47.63
N ALA A 17 10.98 29.24 -46.46
CA ALA A 17 11.77 28.85 -45.31
C ALA A 17 11.43 27.38 -44.95
N PRO A 18 12.44 26.53 -44.68
CA PRO A 18 12.15 25.15 -44.24
C PRO A 18 11.40 25.22 -42.93
N GLY A 19 10.24 24.52 -42.87
CA GLY A 19 9.42 24.42 -41.70
C GLY A 19 10.22 23.96 -40.51
N GLY A 20 10.44 24.88 -39.55
CA GLY A 20 11.04 24.54 -38.28
C GLY A 20 10.15 23.44 -37.65
N SER A 21 10.76 22.28 -37.45
CA SER A 21 10.17 21.23 -36.62
C SER A 21 9.89 21.86 -35.26
N VAL A 22 8.62 22.09 -34.94
CA VAL A 22 8.18 22.45 -33.59
C VAL A 22 8.56 21.26 -32.73
N THR A 23 9.72 21.30 -32.11
CA THR A 23 10.07 20.40 -31.03
C THR A 23 9.02 20.65 -29.95
N LYS A 24 8.01 19.76 -29.91
CA LYS A 24 7.03 19.72 -28.84
C LYS A 24 7.83 19.63 -27.55
N HIS A 25 7.86 20.70 -26.77
CA HIS A 25 8.47 20.67 -25.45
C HIS A 25 7.80 19.57 -24.65
N ARG A 26 8.53 18.51 -24.41
CA ARG A 26 8.07 17.37 -23.62
C ARG A 26 7.72 17.89 -22.22
N SER A 27 6.52 17.62 -21.74
CA SER A 27 6.12 18.09 -20.41
C SER A 27 6.85 17.29 -19.32
N VAL A 28 7.02 17.87 -18.15
CA VAL A 28 7.58 17.16 -16.96
C VAL A 28 6.81 15.88 -16.67
N PHE A 29 5.49 15.88 -16.89
CA PHE A 29 4.65 14.71 -16.71
C PHE A 29 4.97 13.58 -17.69
N ASP A 30 5.32 13.90 -18.94
CA ASP A 30 5.69 12.88 -19.95
C ASP A 30 7.02 12.22 -19.55
N ASP A 31 8.00 13.01 -19.10
CA ASP A 31 9.28 12.49 -18.65
C ASP A 31 9.14 11.59 -17.42
N LEU A 32 8.36 12.02 -16.43
CA LEU A 32 8.11 11.20 -15.23
C LEU A 32 7.33 9.92 -15.55
N ALA A 33 6.34 9.97 -16.45
CA ALA A 33 5.61 8.79 -16.88
C ALA A 33 6.50 7.78 -17.59
N ASP A 34 7.38 8.22 -18.50
CA ASP A 34 8.29 7.32 -19.19
C ASP A 34 9.30 6.68 -18.24
N ARG A 35 9.79 7.43 -17.27
CA ARG A 35 10.66 6.89 -16.23
C ARG A 35 9.94 5.90 -15.34
N ALA A 36 8.68 6.18 -14.99
CA ALA A 36 7.84 5.25 -14.23
C ALA A 36 7.68 3.91 -14.96
N ARG A 37 7.37 3.92 -16.25
CA ARG A 37 7.21 2.70 -17.07
C ARG A 37 8.45 1.79 -17.10
N SER A 38 9.64 2.33 -16.82
CA SER A 38 10.88 1.55 -16.80
C SER A 38 11.15 0.84 -15.48
N LEU A 39 10.32 1.07 -14.45
CA LEU A 39 10.47 0.46 -13.13
C LEU A 39 9.82 -0.94 -13.07
N PRO A 40 10.11 -1.74 -12.02
CA PRO A 40 9.32 -2.93 -11.71
C PRO A 40 7.82 -2.64 -11.63
N ALA A 41 7.00 -3.61 -12.04
CA ALA A 41 5.57 -3.44 -12.29
C ALA A 41 4.81 -2.75 -11.15
N GLU A 42 5.03 -3.18 -9.91
CA GLU A 42 4.38 -2.63 -8.72
C GLU A 42 4.75 -1.15 -8.48
N PHE A 43 6.01 -0.79 -8.70
CA PHE A 43 6.47 0.59 -8.54
C PHE A 43 6.07 1.45 -9.72
N ALA A 44 6.12 0.91 -10.93
CA ALA A 44 5.68 1.58 -12.15
C ALA A 44 4.20 1.97 -12.04
N ALA A 45 3.33 1.00 -11.75
CA ALA A 45 1.90 1.23 -11.62
C ALA A 45 1.58 2.25 -10.51
N ASN A 46 2.16 2.07 -9.31
CA ASN A 46 1.94 3.00 -8.20
C ASN A 46 2.47 4.41 -8.50
N ALA A 47 3.62 4.54 -9.19
CA ALA A 47 4.16 5.85 -9.58
C ALA A 47 3.24 6.56 -10.59
N LEU A 48 2.70 5.83 -11.57
CA LEU A 48 1.75 6.36 -12.55
C LEU A 48 0.43 6.77 -11.90
N LEU A 49 -0.10 5.99 -10.96
CA LEU A 49 -1.28 6.36 -10.17
C LEU A 49 -1.05 7.67 -9.42
N ARG A 50 0.06 7.79 -8.68
CA ARG A 50 0.43 9.05 -8.01
C ARG A 50 0.56 10.22 -8.99
N LEU A 51 1.12 9.98 -10.17
CA LEU A 51 1.23 11.02 -11.20
C LEU A 51 -0.15 11.44 -11.71
N ALA A 52 -1.08 10.52 -11.89
CA ALA A 52 -2.47 10.80 -12.25
C ALA A 52 -3.23 11.57 -11.17
N GLU A 53 -2.91 11.36 -9.88
CA GLU A 53 -3.49 12.07 -8.73
C GLU A 53 -2.94 13.50 -8.59
N ALA A 54 -1.82 13.86 -9.27
CA ALA A 54 -1.18 15.16 -9.11
C ALA A 54 -2.12 16.31 -9.55
N PRO A 55 -2.41 17.32 -8.69
CA PRO A 55 -3.34 18.40 -9.02
C PRO A 55 -2.93 19.24 -10.23
N ALA A 56 -1.62 19.29 -10.50
CA ALA A 56 -1.08 20.02 -11.65
C ALA A 56 -1.31 19.30 -12.99
N LEU A 57 -1.69 18.02 -13.00
CA LEU A 57 -2.06 17.29 -14.21
C LEU A 57 -3.54 17.51 -14.52
N THR A 58 -3.83 18.57 -15.26
CA THR A 58 -5.20 18.97 -15.63
C THR A 58 -5.67 18.41 -16.98
N ASP A 59 -4.77 17.89 -17.80
CA ASP A 59 -5.08 17.29 -19.09
C ASP A 59 -5.74 15.92 -18.89
N VAL A 60 -7.07 15.87 -19.14
CA VAL A 60 -7.91 14.69 -18.95
C VAL A 60 -7.49 13.53 -19.86
N ALA A 61 -7.13 13.82 -21.12
CA ALA A 61 -6.71 12.78 -22.06
C ALA A 61 -5.39 12.14 -21.63
N LYS A 62 -4.44 12.96 -21.17
CA LYS A 62 -3.17 12.50 -20.62
C LYS A 62 -3.39 11.68 -19.35
N LYS A 63 -4.23 12.17 -18.42
CA LYS A 63 -4.57 11.47 -17.20
C LYS A 63 -5.16 10.09 -17.48
N ARG A 64 -6.08 10.01 -18.45
CA ARG A 64 -6.66 8.74 -18.90
C ARG A 64 -5.57 7.78 -19.39
N GLY A 65 -4.67 8.21 -20.30
CA GLY A 65 -3.59 7.35 -20.79
C GLY A 65 -2.65 6.86 -19.70
N ILE A 66 -2.33 7.72 -18.72
CA ILE A 66 -1.50 7.33 -17.56
C ILE A 66 -2.20 6.27 -16.69
N LEU A 67 -3.51 6.37 -16.49
CA LEU A 67 -4.30 5.37 -15.74
C LEU A 67 -4.41 4.04 -16.48
N GLU A 68 -4.56 4.07 -17.82
CA GLU A 68 -4.53 2.87 -18.66
C GLU A 68 -3.16 2.16 -18.55
N ASP A 69 -2.06 2.90 -18.70
CA ASP A 69 -0.71 2.35 -18.51
C ASP A 69 -0.49 1.78 -17.09
N ALA A 70 -0.97 2.49 -16.06
CA ALA A 70 -0.87 2.02 -14.68
C ALA A 70 -1.61 0.70 -14.48
N PHE A 71 -2.81 0.58 -15.06
CA PHE A 71 -3.61 -0.63 -15.00
C PHE A 71 -2.93 -1.82 -15.69
N GLU A 72 -2.41 -1.62 -16.89
CA GLU A 72 -1.71 -2.67 -17.65
C GLU A 72 -0.45 -3.14 -16.93
N LEU A 73 0.36 -2.19 -16.42
CA LEU A 73 1.58 -2.52 -15.66
C LEU A 73 1.28 -3.22 -14.34
N ALA A 74 0.18 -2.84 -13.67
CA ALA A 74 -0.24 -3.46 -12.42
C ALA A 74 -0.50 -4.96 -12.54
N ALA A 75 -0.92 -5.45 -13.72
CA ALA A 75 -1.11 -6.88 -13.97
C ALA A 75 0.18 -7.71 -13.78
N GLY A 76 1.35 -7.09 -13.93
CA GLY A 76 2.65 -7.71 -13.70
C GLY A 76 3.14 -7.65 -12.25
N ALA A 77 2.41 -7.00 -11.34
CA ALA A 77 2.74 -6.95 -9.92
C ALA A 77 2.46 -8.28 -9.21
N GLN A 78 3.10 -8.48 -8.04
CA GLN A 78 2.85 -9.67 -7.24
C GLN A 78 1.38 -9.72 -6.77
N GLN A 79 0.85 -10.95 -6.64
CA GLN A 79 -0.48 -11.18 -6.08
C GLN A 79 -0.48 -12.30 -5.00
N PRO A 80 0.44 -12.30 -4.05
CA PRO A 80 0.44 -13.23 -2.94
C PRO A 80 -0.46 -12.71 -1.83
N PHE A 81 -1.71 -13.18 -1.75
CA PHE A 81 -2.58 -12.83 -0.62
C PHE A 81 -2.17 -13.51 0.68
N ALA A 82 -1.37 -14.58 0.62
CA ALA A 82 -0.87 -15.31 1.77
C ALA A 82 0.65 -15.42 1.74
N ARG A 83 1.26 -15.39 2.91
CA ARG A 83 2.69 -15.66 3.09
C ARG A 83 2.89 -16.70 4.19
N ARG A 84 3.68 -17.75 3.88
CA ARG A 84 4.03 -18.80 4.84
C ARG A 84 5.10 -18.33 5.82
N ASN A 85 5.09 -18.89 7.02
CA ASN A 85 6.03 -18.54 8.09
C ASN A 85 6.01 -17.05 8.50
N TRP A 86 4.84 -16.43 8.40
CA TRP A 86 4.69 -15.07 8.81
C TRP A 86 4.84 -14.92 10.34
N THR A 87 5.93 -14.32 10.77
CA THR A 87 6.22 -14.06 12.19
C THR A 87 5.86 -12.63 12.63
N GLY A 88 5.31 -11.83 11.73
CA GLY A 88 4.97 -10.43 11.98
C GLY A 88 3.90 -10.28 13.06
N SER A 89 4.16 -9.42 14.04
CA SER A 89 3.14 -8.93 14.97
C SER A 89 2.30 -7.85 14.29
N PRO A 90 1.02 -7.68 14.67
CA PRO A 90 0.22 -6.54 14.20
C PRO A 90 0.98 -5.22 14.37
N GLY A 91 1.08 -4.43 13.28
CA GLY A 91 1.86 -3.19 13.26
C GLY A 91 3.36 -3.37 13.00
N SER A 92 3.79 -4.59 12.63
CA SER A 92 5.17 -4.85 12.18
C SER A 92 5.52 -4.06 10.92
N LEU A 93 6.83 -3.98 10.59
CA LEU A 93 7.28 -3.37 9.33
C LEU A 93 6.67 -4.07 8.10
N PHE A 94 6.47 -5.38 8.19
CA PHE A 94 5.84 -6.15 7.12
C PHE A 94 4.36 -5.81 6.95
N ASP A 95 3.59 -5.77 8.04
CA ASP A 95 2.19 -5.34 7.96
C ASP A 95 2.07 -3.97 7.31
N LYS A 96 2.92 -3.04 7.70
CA LYS A 96 2.96 -1.69 7.13
C LYS A 96 3.41 -1.70 5.67
N ALA A 97 4.36 -2.56 5.29
CA ALA A 97 4.82 -2.70 3.91
C ALA A 97 3.70 -3.21 2.99
N TYR A 98 3.01 -4.27 3.40
CA TYR A 98 1.91 -4.83 2.62
C TYR A 98 0.66 -3.95 2.63
N ALA A 99 0.43 -3.17 3.69
CA ALA A 99 -0.65 -2.17 3.75
C ALA A 99 -0.49 -1.02 2.74
N GLN A 100 0.66 -0.89 2.07
CA GLN A 100 0.82 0.06 0.95
C GLN A 100 0.06 -0.35 -0.31
N GLY A 101 -0.45 -1.58 -0.40
CA GLY A 101 -1.27 -2.04 -1.51
C GLY A 101 -0.54 -2.04 -2.85
N LEU A 102 0.65 -2.67 -2.91
CA LEU A 102 1.45 -2.79 -4.13
C LEU A 102 1.20 -4.11 -4.88
N ASP A 103 0.15 -4.84 -4.53
CA ASP A 103 -0.28 -6.01 -5.28
C ASP A 103 -1.10 -5.65 -6.51
N ALA A 104 -1.19 -6.59 -7.45
CA ALA A 104 -1.87 -6.37 -8.74
C ALA A 104 -3.33 -5.97 -8.55
N CYS A 105 -4.08 -6.67 -7.69
CA CYS A 105 -5.50 -6.40 -7.47
C CYS A 105 -5.72 -4.97 -6.93
N THR A 106 -4.96 -4.57 -5.90
CA THR A 106 -5.09 -3.23 -5.31
C THR A 106 -4.73 -2.13 -6.31
N LEU A 107 -3.62 -2.29 -7.04
CA LEU A 107 -3.18 -1.28 -8.02
C LEU A 107 -4.16 -1.16 -9.18
N GLN A 108 -4.69 -2.28 -9.70
CA GLN A 108 -5.70 -2.27 -10.76
C GLN A 108 -7.01 -1.64 -10.27
N CYS A 109 -7.48 -1.99 -9.07
CA CYS A 109 -8.70 -1.39 -8.50
C CYS A 109 -8.56 0.13 -8.29
N ARG A 110 -7.39 0.61 -7.86
CA ARG A 110 -7.11 2.06 -7.76
C ARG A 110 -7.17 2.74 -9.14
N ALA A 111 -6.58 2.14 -10.17
CA ALA A 111 -6.65 2.66 -11.53
C ALA A 111 -8.11 2.74 -12.03
N VAL A 112 -8.93 1.72 -11.77
CA VAL A 112 -10.35 1.68 -12.08
C VAL A 112 -11.11 2.78 -11.32
N HIS A 113 -10.87 2.94 -10.03
CA HIS A 113 -11.50 3.96 -9.20
C HIS A 113 -11.24 5.37 -9.76
N ASP A 114 -9.99 5.68 -10.09
CA ASP A 114 -9.62 6.98 -10.63
C ASP A 114 -10.18 7.19 -12.06
N MET A 115 -10.20 6.13 -12.88
CA MET A 115 -10.80 6.16 -14.21
C MET A 115 -12.30 6.39 -14.16
N LEU A 116 -12.99 5.89 -13.13
CA LEU A 116 -14.44 6.05 -12.95
C LEU A 116 -14.86 7.52 -12.87
N ALA A 117 -14.00 8.38 -12.35
CA ALA A 117 -14.24 9.83 -12.30
C ALA A 117 -14.07 10.52 -13.66
N ILE A 118 -13.40 9.89 -14.63
CA ILE A 118 -13.03 10.46 -15.94
C ILE A 118 -13.89 9.85 -17.05
N ASP A 119 -13.93 8.52 -17.11
CA ASP A 119 -14.62 7.74 -18.12
C ASP A 119 -15.17 6.44 -17.51
N TYR A 120 -16.44 6.48 -17.12
CA TYR A 120 -17.09 5.34 -16.46
C TYR A 120 -17.20 4.10 -17.36
N ARG A 121 -17.22 4.26 -18.69
CA ARG A 121 -17.26 3.12 -19.63
C ARG A 121 -15.90 2.43 -19.66
N LYS A 122 -14.83 3.22 -19.75
CA LYS A 122 -13.47 2.68 -19.71
C LYS A 122 -13.15 2.04 -18.35
N ALA A 123 -13.59 2.66 -17.27
CA ALA A 123 -13.47 2.06 -15.93
C ALA A 123 -14.14 0.68 -15.84
N ARG A 124 -15.32 0.51 -16.47
CA ARG A 124 -16.03 -0.77 -16.51
C ARG A 124 -15.30 -1.81 -17.37
N GLU A 125 -14.74 -1.43 -18.50
CA GLU A 125 -13.88 -2.32 -19.31
C GLU A 125 -12.69 -2.80 -18.46
N MET A 126 -11.95 -1.88 -17.86
CA MET A 126 -10.81 -2.18 -17.01
C MET A 126 -11.21 -3.09 -15.85
N PHE A 127 -12.31 -2.79 -15.15
CA PHE A 127 -12.77 -3.64 -14.04
C PHE A 127 -13.15 -5.06 -14.49
N GLY A 128 -13.65 -5.22 -15.71
CA GLY A 128 -13.93 -6.53 -16.31
C GLY A 128 -12.68 -7.40 -16.51
N GLU A 129 -11.50 -6.79 -16.54
CA GLU A 129 -10.21 -7.47 -16.69
C GLU A 129 -9.55 -7.76 -15.32
N VAL A 130 -9.99 -7.10 -14.23
CA VAL A 130 -9.46 -7.37 -12.89
C VAL A 130 -9.85 -8.76 -12.45
N GLN A 131 -8.83 -9.56 -12.10
CA GLN A 131 -9.09 -10.90 -11.57
C GLN A 131 -9.63 -10.81 -10.14
N PRO A 132 -10.76 -11.48 -9.81
CA PRO A 132 -11.23 -11.60 -8.45
C PRO A 132 -10.13 -12.15 -7.54
N PRO A 133 -10.03 -11.72 -6.27
CA PRO A 133 -8.99 -12.19 -5.37
C PRO A 133 -9.15 -13.70 -5.10
N HIS A 134 -8.20 -14.48 -5.61
CA HIS A 134 -8.10 -15.90 -5.29
C HIS A 134 -7.25 -16.08 -4.05
N ILE A 135 -7.90 -16.24 -2.90
CA ILE A 135 -7.23 -16.39 -1.62
C ILE A 135 -6.96 -17.89 -1.39
N PRO A 136 -5.69 -18.31 -1.32
CA PRO A 136 -5.37 -19.70 -1.00
C PRO A 136 -5.86 -20.03 0.41
N ARG A 137 -6.17 -21.29 0.65
CA ARG A 137 -6.45 -21.77 2.00
C ARG A 137 -5.25 -21.49 2.89
N LEU A 138 -5.48 -20.83 4.02
CA LEU A 138 -4.43 -20.47 4.97
C LEU A 138 -4.22 -21.58 6.00
N ASP A 139 -2.98 -22.04 6.10
CA ASP A 139 -2.51 -22.96 7.15
C ASP A 139 -2.19 -22.21 8.45
N CYS A 140 -1.90 -22.93 9.54
CA CYS A 140 -1.63 -22.34 10.85
C CYS A 140 -0.43 -21.40 10.88
N GLU A 141 0.50 -21.55 9.95
CA GLU A 141 1.71 -20.73 9.83
C GLU A 141 1.57 -19.59 8.82
N ASP A 142 0.46 -19.56 8.08
CA ASP A 142 0.23 -18.52 7.08
C ASP A 142 -0.39 -17.26 7.68
N ALA A 143 -0.22 -16.16 7.00
CA ALA A 143 -0.93 -14.91 7.26
C ALA A 143 -1.44 -14.29 5.96
N LEU A 144 -2.60 -13.68 6.03
CA LEU A 144 -3.10 -12.80 4.98
C LEU A 144 -2.29 -11.52 4.99
N VAL A 145 -1.72 -11.13 3.84
CA VAL A 145 -0.79 -9.99 3.76
C VAL A 145 -1.35 -8.79 2.98
N TYR A 146 -2.34 -8.97 2.13
CA TYR A 146 -2.98 -7.89 1.37
C TYR A 146 -4.46 -7.75 1.70
N ASP A 147 -4.98 -6.54 1.56
CA ASP A 147 -6.40 -6.25 1.73
C ASP A 147 -7.20 -6.71 0.52
N VAL A 148 -8.07 -7.70 0.73
CA VAL A 148 -8.97 -8.22 -0.31
C VAL A 148 -10.26 -7.43 -0.44
N SER A 149 -10.52 -6.49 0.44
CA SER A 149 -11.75 -5.68 0.45
C SER A 149 -11.80 -4.73 -0.75
N ILE A 150 -10.65 -4.27 -1.24
CA ILE A 150 -10.56 -3.28 -2.31
C ILE A 150 -11.31 -3.72 -3.59
N PHE A 151 -11.24 -5.01 -3.94
CA PHE A 151 -11.97 -5.53 -5.09
C PHE A 151 -13.48 -5.37 -4.92
N TYR A 152 -14.03 -5.75 -3.76
CA TYR A 152 -15.47 -5.70 -3.50
C TYR A 152 -15.97 -4.26 -3.32
N VAL A 153 -15.16 -3.38 -2.76
CA VAL A 153 -15.43 -1.93 -2.70
C VAL A 153 -15.55 -1.38 -4.12
N THR A 154 -14.57 -1.70 -4.98
CA THR A 154 -14.57 -1.26 -6.37
C THR A 154 -15.77 -1.83 -7.14
N ALA A 155 -16.13 -3.11 -6.94
CA ALA A 155 -17.34 -3.71 -7.53
C ALA A 155 -18.60 -2.95 -7.13
N GLY A 156 -18.74 -2.58 -5.86
CA GLY A 156 -19.85 -1.77 -5.36
C GLY A 156 -19.90 -0.38 -5.97
N GLU A 157 -18.76 0.30 -6.09
CA GLU A 157 -18.66 1.61 -6.75
C GLU A 157 -19.00 1.52 -8.24
N MET A 158 -18.54 0.48 -8.93
CA MET A 158 -18.88 0.22 -10.33
C MET A 158 -20.38 0.04 -10.49
N ALA A 159 -21.02 -0.78 -9.66
CA ALA A 159 -22.47 -0.98 -9.70
C ALA A 159 -23.26 0.33 -9.46
N ALA A 160 -22.73 1.19 -8.60
CA ALA A 160 -23.39 2.45 -8.24
C ALA A 160 -23.21 3.57 -9.31
N ARG A 161 -22.12 3.58 -10.05
CA ARG A 161 -21.70 4.77 -10.82
C ARG A 161 -21.36 4.51 -12.30
N ALA A 162 -21.11 3.25 -12.69
CA ALA A 162 -20.58 2.93 -14.02
C ALA A 162 -21.65 2.56 -15.06
N PHE A 163 -22.94 2.76 -14.77
CA PHE A 163 -24.04 2.37 -15.64
C PHE A 163 -24.97 3.55 -15.94
N ASN A 164 -25.39 3.64 -17.19
CA ASN A 164 -26.39 4.63 -17.59
C ASN A 164 -27.82 4.16 -17.27
N ALA A 165 -28.81 5.05 -17.43
CA ALA A 165 -30.20 4.77 -17.06
C ALA A 165 -30.80 3.54 -17.79
N LYS A 166 -30.41 3.27 -19.05
CA LYS A 166 -30.86 2.10 -19.80
C LYS A 166 -30.25 0.81 -19.21
N GLU A 167 -28.95 0.80 -18.99
CA GLU A 167 -28.21 -0.33 -18.39
C GLU A 167 -28.75 -0.66 -16.98
N VAL A 168 -29.12 0.36 -16.21
CA VAL A 168 -29.79 0.19 -14.91
C VAL A 168 -31.18 -0.42 -15.06
N ALA A 169 -31.93 -0.02 -16.10
CA ALA A 169 -33.23 -0.62 -16.40
C ALA A 169 -33.09 -2.08 -16.86
N ASP A 170 -32.03 -2.39 -17.60
CA ASP A 170 -31.65 -3.74 -18.05
C ASP A 170 -30.96 -4.58 -16.93
N GLU A 171 -30.92 -4.07 -15.68
CA GLU A 171 -30.42 -4.73 -14.48
C GLU A 171 -28.91 -5.09 -14.49
N GLU A 172 -28.11 -4.47 -15.35
CA GLU A 172 -26.66 -4.74 -15.46
C GLU A 172 -25.89 -4.53 -14.13
N PRO A 173 -26.15 -3.48 -13.31
CA PRO A 173 -25.52 -3.33 -11.99
C PRO A 173 -25.80 -4.50 -11.04
N PHE A 174 -27.04 -5.02 -11.08
CA PHE A 174 -27.41 -6.18 -10.28
C PHE A 174 -26.66 -7.44 -10.76
N GLN A 175 -26.56 -7.68 -12.06
CA GLN A 175 -25.85 -8.81 -12.62
C GLN A 175 -24.35 -8.76 -12.30
N LEU A 176 -23.75 -7.58 -12.27
CA LEU A 176 -22.38 -7.38 -11.83
C LEU A 176 -22.18 -7.84 -10.38
N LEU A 177 -23.03 -7.37 -9.47
CA LEU A 177 -22.93 -7.73 -8.04
C LEU A 177 -23.27 -9.21 -7.79
N LEU A 178 -24.23 -9.76 -8.51
CA LEU A 178 -24.64 -11.17 -8.39
C LEU A 178 -23.48 -12.12 -8.70
N ARG A 179 -22.65 -11.80 -9.67
CA ARG A 179 -21.45 -12.57 -10.02
C ARG A 179 -20.51 -12.73 -8.81
N TYR A 180 -20.35 -11.70 -8.00
CA TYR A 180 -19.40 -11.71 -6.89
C TYR A 180 -20.03 -12.03 -5.53
N ALA A 181 -21.34 -11.91 -5.39
CA ALA A 181 -22.03 -12.22 -4.13
C ALA A 181 -21.92 -13.70 -3.75
N GLY A 182 -21.86 -14.59 -4.74
CA GLY A 182 -21.70 -16.03 -4.55
C GLY A 182 -20.27 -16.55 -4.62
N ASP A 183 -19.29 -15.67 -4.88
CA ASP A 183 -17.88 -16.04 -5.06
C ASP A 183 -17.10 -15.99 -3.73
N LEU A 184 -17.59 -16.71 -2.73
CA LEU A 184 -17.02 -16.79 -1.39
C LEU A 184 -16.24 -18.11 -1.23
N THR A 185 -14.94 -18.07 -1.40
CA THR A 185 -14.04 -19.22 -1.30
C THR A 185 -13.18 -19.23 -0.03
N SER A 186 -13.04 -18.07 0.62
CA SER A 186 -12.25 -17.92 1.86
C SER A 186 -12.99 -17.08 2.89
N PRO A 187 -12.85 -17.38 4.19
CA PRO A 187 -13.36 -16.54 5.27
C PRO A 187 -12.95 -15.06 5.17
N ALA A 188 -11.80 -14.75 4.57
CA ALA A 188 -11.31 -13.38 4.40
C ALA A 188 -12.18 -12.52 3.46
N GLN A 189 -12.95 -13.13 2.56
CA GLN A 189 -13.85 -12.42 1.63
C GLN A 189 -15.21 -12.10 2.27
N LEU A 190 -15.57 -12.74 3.38
CA LEU A 190 -16.91 -12.67 3.96
C LEU A 190 -17.33 -11.24 4.33
N ALA A 191 -16.54 -10.56 5.15
CA ALA A 191 -16.82 -9.17 5.53
C ALA A 191 -16.81 -8.22 4.33
N PRO A 192 -15.84 -8.26 3.41
CA PRO A 192 -15.87 -7.47 2.18
C PRO A 192 -17.12 -7.65 1.33
N ILE A 193 -17.56 -8.89 1.08
CA ILE A 193 -18.78 -9.17 0.32
C ILE A 193 -20.02 -8.64 1.05
N ALA A 194 -20.14 -8.92 2.36
CA ALA A 194 -21.27 -8.44 3.14
C ALA A 194 -21.38 -6.91 3.10
N ARG A 195 -20.27 -6.18 3.21
CA ARG A 195 -20.23 -4.71 3.11
C ARG A 195 -20.58 -4.21 1.71
N MET A 196 -20.13 -4.89 0.66
CA MET A 196 -20.55 -4.59 -0.71
C MET A 196 -22.08 -4.69 -0.84
N LEU A 197 -22.71 -5.72 -0.28
CA LEU A 197 -24.16 -5.88 -0.29
C LEU A 197 -24.87 -4.77 0.49
N VAL A 198 -24.37 -4.38 1.66
CA VAL A 198 -24.93 -3.30 2.48
C VAL A 198 -24.99 -1.99 1.69
N THR A 199 -23.97 -1.68 0.91
CA THR A 199 -23.86 -0.43 0.14
C THR A 199 -24.62 -0.45 -1.19
N ALA A 200 -25.10 -1.61 -1.64
CA ALA A 200 -25.74 -1.79 -2.94
C ALA A 200 -27.11 -1.09 -3.03
N SER A 201 -27.25 -0.19 -4.00
CA SER A 201 -28.51 0.51 -4.32
C SER A 201 -29.35 -0.32 -5.29
N LEU A 202 -30.11 -1.28 -4.77
CA LEU A 202 -30.88 -2.26 -5.56
C LEU A 202 -32.36 -2.29 -5.13
N LYS A 203 -33.21 -2.78 -6.05
CA LYS A 203 -34.61 -3.09 -5.73
C LYS A 203 -34.68 -4.23 -4.70
N PRO A 204 -35.74 -4.30 -3.86
CA PRO A 204 -35.89 -5.33 -2.84
C PRO A 204 -35.69 -6.76 -3.37
N VAL A 205 -36.31 -7.10 -4.49
CA VAL A 205 -36.22 -8.44 -5.11
C VAL A 205 -34.76 -8.78 -5.55
N GLN A 206 -34.04 -7.80 -6.10
CA GLN A 206 -32.64 -7.96 -6.49
C GLN A 206 -31.75 -8.16 -5.26
N PHE A 207 -32.02 -7.40 -4.21
CA PHE A 207 -31.27 -7.52 -2.95
C PHE A 207 -31.52 -8.90 -2.28
N GLU A 208 -32.77 -9.41 -2.28
CA GLU A 208 -33.10 -10.76 -1.81
C GLU A 208 -32.34 -11.83 -2.59
N ALA A 209 -32.24 -11.69 -3.92
CA ALA A 209 -31.49 -12.64 -4.75
C ALA A 209 -29.97 -12.63 -4.41
N LEU A 210 -29.38 -11.45 -4.22
CA LEU A 210 -27.98 -11.34 -3.78
C LEU A 210 -27.76 -11.95 -2.40
N LEU A 211 -28.69 -11.68 -1.47
CA LEU A 211 -28.65 -12.22 -0.12
C LEU A 211 -28.71 -13.75 -0.13
N GLY A 212 -29.59 -14.32 -0.97
CA GLY A 212 -29.69 -15.77 -1.17
C GLY A 212 -28.43 -16.38 -1.75
N SER A 213 -27.79 -15.72 -2.74
CA SER A 213 -26.53 -16.16 -3.32
C SER A 213 -25.41 -16.16 -2.28
N PHE A 214 -25.31 -15.09 -1.50
CA PHE A 214 -24.31 -14.96 -0.42
C PHE A 214 -24.54 -15.99 0.70
N ALA A 215 -25.78 -16.19 1.13
CA ALA A 215 -26.13 -17.19 2.14
C ALA A 215 -25.80 -18.62 1.67
N GLY A 216 -26.10 -18.95 0.41
CA GLY A 216 -25.72 -20.23 -0.19
C GLY A 216 -24.20 -20.42 -0.27
N ALA A 217 -23.45 -19.38 -0.57
CA ALA A 217 -21.98 -19.42 -0.57
C ALA A 217 -21.42 -19.65 0.85
N LEU A 218 -21.99 -19.02 1.88
CA LEU A 218 -21.62 -19.28 3.29
C LEU A 218 -21.75 -20.75 3.69
N GLU A 219 -22.74 -21.46 3.15
CA GLU A 219 -22.95 -22.88 3.42
C GLU A 219 -21.87 -23.77 2.78
N GLN A 220 -21.19 -23.28 1.74
CA GLN A 220 -20.21 -24.05 0.96
C GLN A 220 -18.77 -23.80 1.42
N VAL A 221 -18.48 -22.69 2.13
CA VAL A 221 -17.12 -22.41 2.60
C VAL A 221 -16.64 -23.53 3.51
N GLU A 222 -15.51 -24.11 3.09
CA GLU A 222 -14.91 -25.22 3.85
C GLU A 222 -14.45 -24.77 5.24
N GLY A 223 -14.46 -25.71 6.16
CA GLY A 223 -13.85 -25.58 7.46
C GLY A 223 -12.31 -25.61 7.38
N ASP A 224 -11.60 -25.23 8.47
CA ASP A 224 -10.14 -25.33 8.59
C ASP A 224 -9.27 -24.32 7.83
N ASP A 225 -9.78 -23.14 7.60
CA ASP A 225 -9.01 -22.04 7.10
C ASP A 225 -8.61 -21.08 8.26
N ARG A 226 -7.31 -20.79 8.39
CA ARG A 226 -6.80 -19.89 9.44
C ARG A 226 -7.34 -18.46 9.31
N SER A 227 -7.70 -18.00 8.13
CA SER A 227 -8.24 -16.65 7.95
C SER A 227 -9.49 -16.42 8.82
N PHE A 228 -10.21 -17.48 9.21
CA PHE A 228 -11.27 -17.40 10.20
C PHE A 228 -10.79 -16.92 11.57
N SER A 229 -9.67 -17.43 12.06
CA SER A 229 -9.17 -17.11 13.42
C SER A 229 -8.35 -15.79 13.47
N GLY A 230 -7.82 -15.33 12.34
CA GLY A 230 -6.91 -14.20 12.28
C GLY A 230 -7.58 -12.84 12.25
N THR A 231 -8.61 -12.69 11.43
CA THR A 231 -9.24 -11.37 11.16
C THR A 231 -10.74 -11.40 11.25
N VAL A 232 -11.34 -12.58 11.24
CA VAL A 232 -12.73 -12.77 10.88
C VAL A 232 -13.73 -12.74 12.06
N PRO A 233 -13.47 -13.23 13.30
CA PRO A 233 -14.56 -13.31 14.27
C PRO A 233 -15.22 -11.97 14.58
N GLY A 234 -14.45 -10.91 14.75
CA GLY A 234 -14.97 -9.55 15.00
C GLY A 234 -15.51 -8.89 13.74
N ASP A 235 -14.70 -8.83 12.70
CA ASP A 235 -15.01 -8.07 11.47
C ASP A 235 -16.17 -8.70 10.68
N ALA A 236 -16.17 -10.00 10.50
CA ALA A 236 -17.24 -10.74 9.83
C ALA A 236 -18.55 -10.69 10.63
N SER A 237 -18.49 -10.82 11.95
CA SER A 237 -19.69 -10.71 12.79
C SER A 237 -20.32 -9.32 12.71
N ALA A 238 -19.51 -8.28 12.71
CA ALA A 238 -19.99 -6.90 12.52
C ALA A 238 -20.63 -6.72 11.13
N ALA A 239 -19.97 -7.18 10.06
CA ALA A 239 -20.49 -7.06 8.71
C ALA A 239 -21.81 -7.83 8.49
N ILE A 240 -21.96 -9.02 9.10
CA ILE A 240 -23.23 -9.77 9.07
C ILE A 240 -24.33 -9.07 9.89
N ALA A 241 -23.98 -8.46 11.02
CA ALA A 241 -24.93 -7.67 11.80
C ALA A 241 -25.42 -6.45 11.00
N ASP A 242 -24.51 -5.74 10.34
CA ASP A 242 -24.85 -4.61 9.47
C ASP A 242 -25.73 -5.03 8.30
N LEU A 243 -25.42 -6.17 7.66
CA LEU A 243 -26.24 -6.73 6.58
C LEU A 243 -27.63 -7.13 7.08
N SER A 244 -27.73 -7.70 8.28
CA SER A 244 -29.03 -8.04 8.91
C SER A 244 -29.84 -6.79 9.24
N ALA A 245 -29.20 -5.72 9.71
CA ALA A 245 -29.84 -4.43 9.94
C ALA A 245 -30.34 -3.81 8.63
N GLU A 246 -29.58 -3.94 7.55
CA GLU A 246 -29.99 -3.49 6.22
C GLU A 246 -31.21 -4.26 5.70
N CYS A 247 -31.25 -5.59 5.91
CA CYS A 247 -32.45 -6.39 5.61
C CYS A 247 -33.69 -5.86 6.35
N ALA A 248 -33.56 -5.57 7.64
CA ALA A 248 -34.66 -5.02 8.45
C ALA A 248 -35.12 -3.65 7.92
N ARG A 249 -34.20 -2.78 7.56
CA ARG A 249 -34.47 -1.46 6.97
C ARG A 249 -35.24 -1.58 5.65
N ARG A 250 -34.90 -2.57 4.82
CA ARG A 250 -35.59 -2.87 3.55
C ARG A 250 -36.84 -3.72 3.70
N LYS A 251 -37.19 -4.16 4.92
CA LYS A 251 -38.28 -5.09 5.22
C LYS A 251 -38.13 -6.45 4.54
N ILE A 252 -36.92 -6.94 4.44
CA ILE A 252 -36.55 -8.23 3.86
C ILE A 252 -36.26 -9.24 4.97
N ASN A 253 -36.67 -10.49 4.76
CA ASN A 253 -36.44 -11.54 5.72
C ASN A 253 -34.97 -11.99 5.74
N ALA A 254 -34.30 -11.84 6.88
CA ALA A 254 -32.90 -12.22 7.07
C ALA A 254 -32.73 -13.63 7.68
N GLN A 255 -33.80 -14.42 7.87
CA GLN A 255 -33.70 -15.73 8.54
C GLN A 255 -32.76 -16.69 7.80
N GLY A 256 -32.79 -16.72 6.46
CA GLY A 256 -31.88 -17.53 5.65
C GLY A 256 -30.42 -17.15 5.87
N LEU A 257 -30.10 -15.87 5.87
CA LEU A 257 -28.76 -15.37 6.17
C LEU A 257 -28.30 -15.77 7.58
N GLN A 258 -29.17 -15.60 8.57
CA GLN A 258 -28.84 -15.94 9.97
C GLN A 258 -28.60 -17.45 10.15
N ALA A 259 -29.43 -18.28 9.52
CA ALA A 259 -29.24 -19.74 9.55
C ALA A 259 -27.92 -20.16 8.88
N ALA A 260 -27.61 -19.60 7.70
CA ALA A 260 -26.37 -19.88 7.00
C ALA A 260 -25.14 -19.40 7.80
N TRP A 261 -25.24 -18.23 8.45
CA TRP A 261 -24.21 -17.70 9.34
C TRP A 261 -23.97 -18.61 10.56
N GLN A 262 -25.01 -19.06 11.23
CA GLN A 262 -24.89 -19.99 12.35
C GLN A 262 -24.28 -21.32 11.94
N ALA A 263 -24.71 -21.89 10.80
CA ALA A 263 -24.16 -23.11 10.25
C ALA A 263 -22.66 -22.94 9.89
N TYR A 264 -22.30 -21.78 9.30
CA TYR A 264 -20.91 -21.42 9.02
C TYR A 264 -20.09 -21.37 10.32
N LEU A 265 -20.53 -20.67 11.36
CA LEU A 265 -19.85 -20.59 12.65
C LEU A 265 -19.69 -21.97 13.28
N ALA A 266 -20.74 -22.82 13.28
CA ALA A 266 -20.67 -24.17 13.82
C ALA A 266 -19.57 -25.00 13.14
N ARG A 267 -19.47 -24.96 11.80
CA ARG A 267 -18.41 -25.64 11.06
C ARG A 267 -17.03 -25.08 11.41
N GLN A 268 -16.95 -23.74 11.46
CA GLN A 268 -15.68 -23.08 11.72
C GLN A 268 -15.18 -23.27 13.17
N LEU A 269 -16.01 -23.39 14.16
CA LEU A 269 -15.67 -23.56 15.56
C LEU A 269 -15.47 -25.04 15.98
N SER A 270 -15.93 -26.00 15.18
CA SER A 270 -15.85 -27.43 15.51
C SER A 270 -14.47 -28.04 15.30
N GLY A 271 -13.53 -27.33 14.67
CA GLY A 271 -12.18 -27.84 14.37
C GLY A 271 -11.14 -27.45 15.40
N ALA A 272 -10.17 -28.34 15.66
CA ALA A 272 -9.04 -28.14 16.59
C ALA A 272 -7.94 -27.24 15.96
N ARG A 273 -8.33 -26.21 15.20
CA ARG A 273 -7.42 -25.39 14.38
C ARG A 273 -6.40 -24.68 15.19
N CYS A 274 -5.14 -24.88 14.81
CA CYS A 274 -4.02 -24.10 15.31
C CYS A 274 -4.00 -23.95 16.83
N ALA A 275 -4.69 -24.82 17.57
CA ALA A 275 -4.80 -24.78 19.03
C ALA A 275 -3.40 -24.77 19.67
N ASP A 276 -2.48 -25.57 19.13
CA ASP A 276 -1.10 -25.62 19.62
C ASP A 276 -0.27 -24.39 19.24
N SER A 277 -0.54 -23.75 18.12
CA SER A 277 0.17 -22.57 17.69
C SER A 277 -0.34 -21.31 18.40
N VAL A 278 -1.63 -21.24 18.72
CA VAL A 278 -2.23 -20.15 19.53
C VAL A 278 -1.74 -20.22 20.98
N ALA A 279 -1.58 -21.41 21.54
CA ALA A 279 -1.05 -21.59 22.88
C ALA A 279 0.41 -21.16 23.03
N ARG A 280 1.19 -21.12 21.96
CA ARG A 280 2.59 -20.67 21.93
C ARG A 280 2.78 -19.15 21.74
N ARG A 281 1.73 -18.42 21.33
CA ARG A 281 1.79 -16.96 21.26
C ARG A 281 1.38 -16.35 22.60
N PRO A 282 2.17 -15.44 23.18
CA PRO A 282 1.67 -14.63 24.30
C PRO A 282 0.42 -13.91 23.77
N GLN A 283 -0.74 -14.25 24.30
CA GLN A 283 -1.97 -13.52 24.01
C GLN A 283 -1.75 -12.06 24.43
N PRO A 284 -1.94 -11.06 23.55
CA PRO A 284 -2.13 -9.71 24.04
C PRO A 284 -3.37 -9.78 24.94
N SER A 285 -3.19 -9.48 26.22
CA SER A 285 -4.28 -9.45 27.19
C SER A 285 -5.33 -8.45 26.71
N LEU A 286 -6.44 -8.96 26.16
CA LEU A 286 -7.66 -8.20 25.95
C LEU A 286 -8.15 -7.74 27.32
N GLY A 287 -7.77 -6.52 27.75
CA GLY A 287 -8.26 -5.99 29.02
C GLY A 287 -7.37 -5.00 29.74
N ALA A 288 -6.13 -4.81 29.35
CA ALA A 288 -5.34 -3.69 29.87
C ALA A 288 -5.42 -2.55 28.85
N GLY A 289 -6.12 -1.46 29.21
CA GLY A 289 -6.07 -0.23 28.42
C GLY A 289 -4.63 0.07 28.05
N VAL A 290 -4.42 0.45 26.80
CA VAL A 290 -3.11 0.83 26.27
C VAL A 290 -2.58 1.93 27.17
N LYS A 291 -1.86 1.55 28.21
CA LYS A 291 -0.93 2.45 28.85
C LYS A 291 0.11 2.75 27.79
N PRO A 292 0.36 4.04 27.45
CA PRO A 292 1.52 4.38 26.66
C PRO A 292 2.69 3.62 27.29
N ALA A 293 3.48 2.94 26.44
CA ALA A 293 4.63 2.18 26.90
C ALA A 293 5.35 3.03 27.94
N SER A 294 5.26 2.59 29.18
CA SER A 294 5.99 3.21 30.28
C SER A 294 7.43 3.21 29.84
N ILE A 295 8.03 4.38 29.79
CA ILE A 295 9.46 4.56 29.62
C ILE A 295 10.11 4.11 30.96
N ASP A 296 9.79 2.94 31.39
CA ASP A 296 10.54 2.23 32.41
C ASP A 296 11.72 1.61 31.69
N GLY A 297 12.79 2.38 31.59
CA GLY A 297 14.17 2.19 31.14
C GLY A 297 14.75 0.82 30.84
N LYS A 298 13.94 -0.17 30.53
CA LYS A 298 14.36 -1.44 29.93
C LYS A 298 13.92 -1.45 28.49
N ALA A 299 14.79 -0.91 27.63
CA ALA A 299 14.70 -1.23 26.20
C ALA A 299 14.62 -2.76 26.08
N GLN A 300 13.46 -3.28 25.75
CA GLN A 300 13.37 -4.69 25.41
C GLN A 300 14.26 -4.89 24.17
N PRO A 301 15.25 -5.79 24.23
CA PRO A 301 16.01 -6.12 23.04
C PRO A 301 15.02 -6.53 21.97
N ALA A 302 15.30 -6.12 20.74
CA ALA A 302 14.51 -6.44 19.57
C ALA A 302 14.15 -7.93 19.60
N GLY A 303 12.89 -8.26 19.83
CA GLY A 303 12.45 -9.61 20.19
C GLY A 303 12.53 -10.66 19.06
N GLU A 304 13.26 -10.39 17.98
CA GLU A 304 13.33 -11.20 16.78
C GLU A 304 14.76 -11.39 16.24
N CYS A 305 15.78 -10.97 16.97
CA CYS A 305 17.16 -11.23 16.59
C CYS A 305 17.50 -12.72 16.75
N LYS A 306 17.50 -13.49 15.69
CA LYS A 306 17.88 -14.91 15.68
C LYS A 306 19.40 -15.08 15.62
N SER A 307 20.09 -14.24 14.84
CA SER A 307 21.54 -14.34 14.66
C SER A 307 22.32 -13.79 15.87
N PRO A 308 23.54 -14.31 16.14
CA PRO A 308 24.42 -13.78 17.16
C PRO A 308 24.79 -12.32 16.92
N GLU A 309 25.02 -11.95 15.65
CA GLU A 309 25.38 -10.60 15.22
C GLU A 309 24.25 -9.61 15.51
N CYS A 310 23.02 -9.96 15.14
CA CYS A 310 21.85 -9.16 15.45
C CYS A 310 21.70 -8.94 16.96
N ARG A 311 21.88 -10.00 17.79
CA ARG A 311 21.81 -9.87 19.25
C ARG A 311 22.90 -8.97 19.81
N LYS A 312 24.14 -9.04 19.26
CA LYS A 312 25.24 -8.14 19.62
C LYS A 312 24.89 -6.69 19.31
N LEU A 313 24.37 -6.42 18.11
CA LEU A 313 23.93 -5.07 17.71
C LEU A 313 22.78 -4.56 18.59
N ALA A 314 21.80 -5.40 18.93
CA ALA A 314 20.72 -5.02 19.85
C ALA A 314 21.24 -4.64 21.24
N THR A 315 22.25 -5.37 21.74
CA THR A 315 22.90 -5.04 23.02
C THR A 315 23.67 -3.73 22.94
N GLN A 316 24.42 -3.50 21.86
CA GLN A 316 25.13 -2.24 21.63
C GLN A 316 24.18 -1.06 21.48
N PHE A 317 23.03 -1.26 20.80
CA PHE A 317 21.98 -0.24 20.70
C PHE A 317 21.48 0.20 22.08
N SER A 318 21.17 -0.75 22.96
CA SER A 318 20.75 -0.43 24.33
C SER A 318 21.79 0.45 25.04
N SER A 319 23.09 0.15 24.89
CA SER A 319 24.16 0.96 25.48
C SER A 319 24.28 2.35 24.84
N LEU A 320 23.78 2.55 23.61
CA LEU A 320 23.80 3.84 22.94
C LEU A 320 22.70 4.79 23.46
N ILE A 321 21.57 4.24 23.91
CA ILE A 321 20.40 5.03 24.32
C ILE A 321 20.23 5.16 25.84
N VAL A 322 20.85 4.28 26.61
CA VAL A 322 20.79 4.26 28.08
C VAL A 322 22.10 4.77 28.67
N GLY A 323 22.01 5.66 29.66
CA GLY A 323 23.16 6.19 30.35
C GLY A 323 23.65 5.24 31.46
N PRO A 324 24.81 5.56 32.11
CA PRO A 324 25.39 4.75 33.17
C PRO A 324 24.49 4.57 34.40
N ASN A 325 23.53 5.48 34.57
CA ASN A 325 22.54 5.45 35.66
C ASN A 325 21.33 4.54 35.35
N GLY A 326 21.31 3.86 34.19
CA GLY A 326 20.22 3.01 33.77
C GLY A 326 19.00 3.75 33.17
N PHE A 327 19.04 5.07 33.08
CA PHE A 327 17.99 5.88 32.49
C PHE A 327 18.30 6.25 31.02
N GLY A 328 17.27 6.51 30.23
CA GLY A 328 17.42 6.97 28.86
C GLY A 328 18.20 8.31 28.82
N LEU A 329 19.08 8.46 27.82
CA LEU A 329 19.81 9.70 27.57
C LEU A 329 18.85 10.83 27.15
N THR A 330 19.09 12.04 27.68
CA THR A 330 18.33 13.23 27.27
C THR A 330 18.70 13.67 25.85
N PRO A 331 17.85 14.49 25.18
CA PRO A 331 18.20 15.04 23.86
C PRO A 331 19.53 15.80 23.87
N GLU A 332 19.83 16.55 24.92
CA GLU A 332 21.07 17.31 25.07
C GLU A 332 22.30 16.39 25.16
N GLN A 333 22.20 15.29 25.89
CA GLN A 333 23.26 14.27 25.97
C GLN A 333 23.52 13.61 24.62
N LYS A 334 22.46 13.39 23.81
CA LYS A 334 22.54 12.83 22.46
C LYS A 334 23.05 13.85 21.42
N MET A 335 23.16 15.11 21.77
CA MET A 335 23.75 16.15 20.89
C MET A 335 25.27 16.32 21.14
N THR A 336 25.87 15.64 22.10
CA THR A 336 27.30 15.72 22.38
C THR A 336 28.14 15.04 21.30
N SER A 337 29.40 15.51 21.15
CA SER A 337 30.37 14.90 20.23
C SER A 337 30.70 13.46 20.62
N GLU A 338 30.74 13.17 21.94
CA GLU A 338 30.97 11.82 22.47
C GLU A 338 29.88 10.84 22.01
N TRP A 339 28.62 11.24 22.17
CA TRP A 339 27.50 10.41 21.69
C TRP A 339 27.52 10.26 20.16
N GLY A 340 27.87 11.32 19.42
CA GLY A 340 28.06 11.27 17.96
C GLY A 340 29.15 10.26 17.56
N GLY A 341 30.26 10.21 18.28
CA GLY A 341 31.31 9.21 18.05
C GLY A 341 30.84 7.78 18.32
N ARG A 342 30.06 7.56 19.38
CA ARG A 342 29.44 6.24 19.69
C ARG A 342 28.44 5.82 18.62
N LEU A 343 27.60 6.75 18.15
CA LEU A 343 26.67 6.50 17.04
C LEU A 343 27.41 6.11 15.76
N GLN A 344 28.50 6.81 15.44
CA GLN A 344 29.31 6.52 14.25
C GLN A 344 29.93 5.11 14.32
N GLN A 345 30.47 4.73 15.48
CA GLN A 345 31.00 3.36 15.71
C GLN A 345 29.90 2.31 15.57
N TYR A 346 28.71 2.59 16.10
CA TYR A 346 27.56 1.70 15.96
C TYR A 346 27.10 1.54 14.51
N LEU A 347 27.03 2.64 13.75
CA LEU A 347 26.67 2.61 12.33
C LEU A 347 27.71 1.85 11.48
N ALA A 348 29.01 1.94 11.84
CA ALA A 348 30.04 1.14 11.20
C ALA A 348 29.82 -0.36 11.47
N ALA A 349 29.59 -0.75 12.71
CA ALA A 349 29.29 -2.15 13.06
C ALA A 349 28.00 -2.65 12.39
N LEU A 350 26.98 -1.79 12.27
CA LEU A 350 25.75 -2.11 11.57
C LEU A 350 25.99 -2.28 10.03
N ALA A 351 26.91 -1.51 9.46
CA ALA A 351 27.29 -1.65 8.03
C ALA A 351 28.06 -2.95 7.76
N GLU A 352 28.91 -3.38 8.70
CA GLU A 352 29.66 -4.64 8.60
C GLU A 352 28.76 -5.88 8.73
N TRP A 353 27.59 -5.76 9.35
CA TRP A 353 26.66 -6.87 9.46
C TRP A 353 26.10 -7.21 8.10
N THR A 354 26.46 -8.36 7.58
CA THR A 354 26.00 -8.89 6.31
C THR A 354 24.86 -9.86 6.48
N GLU A 355 24.20 -10.16 5.38
CA GLU A 355 23.05 -11.04 5.29
C GLU A 355 23.35 -12.44 5.87
N ASP A 356 22.40 -12.91 6.69
CA ASP A 356 22.35 -14.27 7.22
C ASP A 356 21.54 -15.20 6.30
N ASP A 357 21.18 -16.40 6.79
CA ASP A 357 20.48 -17.43 6.04
C ASP A 357 19.12 -17.00 5.47
N ASP A 358 18.45 -15.98 6.07
CA ASP A 358 17.18 -15.44 5.60
C ASP A 358 17.29 -13.95 5.25
N PRO A 359 17.33 -13.61 3.94
CA PRO A 359 17.46 -12.24 3.47
C PRO A 359 16.32 -11.33 3.91
N VAL A 360 15.11 -11.87 4.07
CA VAL A 360 13.93 -11.09 4.47
C VAL A 360 13.98 -10.75 5.96
N GLU A 361 14.33 -11.73 6.81
CA GLU A 361 14.51 -11.50 8.25
C GLU A 361 15.66 -10.53 8.51
N TYR A 362 16.78 -10.68 7.81
CA TYR A 362 17.91 -9.74 7.86
C TYR A 362 17.49 -8.32 7.51
N PHE A 363 16.80 -8.15 6.37
CA PHE A 363 16.33 -6.83 5.93
C PHE A 363 15.38 -6.21 6.96
N GLN A 364 14.46 -6.99 7.50
CA GLN A 364 13.52 -6.52 8.52
C GLN A 364 14.24 -6.08 9.81
N ALA A 365 15.15 -6.91 10.32
CA ALA A 365 15.88 -6.61 11.55
C ALA A 365 16.75 -5.35 11.40
N LYS A 366 17.45 -5.22 10.27
CA LYS A 366 18.30 -4.06 9.98
C LYS A 366 17.48 -2.78 9.76
N SER A 367 16.36 -2.87 9.03
CA SER A 367 15.42 -1.75 8.87
C SER A 367 14.86 -1.27 10.20
N ARG A 368 14.51 -2.19 11.10
CA ARG A 368 14.02 -1.86 12.44
C ARG A 368 15.08 -1.13 13.25
N ILE A 369 16.33 -1.58 13.24
CA ILE A 369 17.42 -0.90 13.93
C ILE A 369 17.60 0.53 13.41
N TYR A 370 17.56 0.75 12.09
CA TYR A 370 17.62 2.10 11.53
C TYR A 370 16.44 2.98 11.97
N SER A 371 15.24 2.41 12.01
CA SER A 371 14.03 3.08 12.47
C SER A 371 14.16 3.51 13.95
N ASP A 372 14.59 2.58 14.80
CA ASP A 372 14.78 2.85 16.23
C ASP A 372 15.85 3.93 16.46
N LEU A 373 16.95 3.87 15.72
CA LEU A 373 17.99 4.92 15.73
C LEU A 373 17.42 6.28 15.30
N TYR A 374 16.63 6.30 14.23
CA TYR A 374 16.02 7.53 13.75
C TYR A 374 15.12 8.17 14.81
N ASN A 375 14.30 7.35 15.47
CA ASN A 375 13.36 7.83 16.49
C ASN A 375 14.06 8.39 17.74
N VAL A 376 15.24 7.85 18.11
CA VAL A 376 15.98 8.28 19.29
C VAL A 376 17.04 9.36 19.02
N THR A 377 17.37 9.63 17.74
CA THR A 377 18.40 10.61 17.36
C THR A 377 17.79 12.00 17.20
N PRO A 378 18.22 13.01 17.97
CA PRO A 378 17.74 14.39 17.82
C PRO A 378 18.08 14.97 16.44
N ASN A 379 17.30 15.98 16.01
CA ASN A 379 17.62 16.73 14.79
C ASN A 379 19.02 17.36 14.88
N GLY A 380 19.79 17.23 13.80
CA GLY A 380 21.16 17.76 13.74
C GLY A 380 22.11 16.89 12.94
N PRO A 381 23.44 17.16 13.01
CA PRO A 381 24.42 16.45 12.18
C PRO A 381 24.43 14.93 12.34
N ASN A 382 24.15 14.43 13.55
CA ASN A 382 24.09 13.00 13.83
C ASN A 382 22.90 12.34 13.11
N ARG A 383 21.78 13.03 13.00
CA ARG A 383 20.62 12.55 12.25
C ARG A 383 20.86 12.57 10.75
N ASP A 384 21.56 13.59 10.25
CA ASP A 384 21.98 13.67 8.85
C ASP A 384 22.92 12.50 8.49
N LEU A 385 23.85 12.16 9.37
CA LEU A 385 24.74 11.01 9.20
C LEU A 385 23.95 9.71 9.14
N LEU A 386 23.03 9.49 10.08
CA LEU A 386 22.17 8.32 10.12
C LEU A 386 21.35 8.16 8.85
N LEU A 387 20.69 9.23 8.39
CA LEU A 387 19.88 9.22 7.18
C LEU A 387 20.72 8.95 5.92
N SER A 388 21.91 9.52 5.86
CA SER A 388 22.85 9.25 4.75
C SER A 388 23.26 7.78 4.72
N THR A 389 23.55 7.20 5.88
CA THR A 389 23.93 5.78 5.99
C THR A 389 22.77 4.87 5.64
N LEU A 390 21.56 5.18 6.11
CA LEU A 390 20.33 4.47 5.75
C LEU A 390 20.08 4.51 4.23
N LEU A 391 20.21 5.67 3.62
CA LEU A 391 20.02 5.83 2.17
C LEU A 391 21.02 5.01 1.37
N ILE A 392 22.30 5.01 1.75
CA ILE A 392 23.33 4.19 1.10
C ILE A 392 22.98 2.71 1.22
N TRP A 393 22.56 2.27 2.40
CA TRP A 393 22.17 0.87 2.59
C TRP A 393 20.93 0.49 1.77
N LEU A 394 19.90 1.34 1.74
CA LEU A 394 18.70 1.10 0.92
C LEU A 394 19.02 1.04 -0.58
N GLN A 395 19.92 1.91 -1.06
CA GLN A 395 20.38 1.87 -2.47
C GLN A 395 21.12 0.58 -2.80
N GLY A 396 21.93 0.06 -1.87
CA GLY A 396 22.67 -1.20 -2.06
C GLY A 396 21.77 -2.45 -1.99
N ASN A 397 20.55 -2.33 -1.46
CA ASN A 397 19.59 -3.43 -1.32
C ASN A 397 18.32 -3.25 -2.16
N SER A 398 18.36 -2.34 -3.14
CA SER A 398 17.21 -2.08 -4.00
C SER A 398 16.90 -3.29 -4.91
N TYR A 399 15.63 -3.49 -5.21
CA TYR A 399 15.11 -4.52 -6.13
C TYR A 399 15.46 -5.96 -5.77
N GLN A 400 15.87 -6.23 -4.57
CA GLN A 400 16.03 -7.63 -4.16
C GLN A 400 14.68 -8.35 -4.27
N ARG A 401 14.71 -9.51 -4.90
CA ARG A 401 13.52 -10.19 -5.39
C ARG A 401 12.56 -10.59 -4.25
N ASP A 402 13.13 -11.01 -3.14
CA ASP A 402 12.37 -11.64 -2.05
C ASP A 402 11.81 -10.65 -1.02
N HIS A 403 12.25 -9.38 -1.06
CA HIS A 403 11.77 -8.33 -0.13
C HIS A 403 11.55 -6.97 -0.79
N ARG A 404 11.10 -6.97 -2.05
CA ARG A 404 10.91 -5.75 -2.84
C ARG A 404 9.90 -4.79 -2.23
N VAL A 405 8.77 -5.30 -1.74
CA VAL A 405 7.71 -4.51 -1.11
C VAL A 405 8.17 -4.00 0.26
N GLU A 406 8.83 -4.86 1.03
CA GLU A 406 9.41 -4.54 2.33
C GLU A 406 10.48 -3.45 2.22
N TRP A 407 11.32 -3.51 1.18
CA TRP A 407 12.31 -2.49 0.88
C TRP A 407 11.65 -1.14 0.52
N PHE A 408 10.59 -1.16 -0.25
CA PHE A 408 9.92 0.07 -0.69
C PHE A 408 9.29 0.84 0.49
N TYR A 409 8.84 0.15 1.52
CA TYR A 409 8.20 0.80 2.67
C TYR A 409 9.12 1.82 3.38
N PRO A 410 10.32 1.48 3.86
CA PRO A 410 11.22 2.45 4.46
C PRO A 410 11.68 3.54 3.48
N VAL A 411 11.85 3.21 2.18
CA VAL A 411 12.16 4.20 1.14
C VAL A 411 11.04 5.23 1.03
N ASN A 412 9.81 4.79 0.83
CA ASN A 412 8.65 5.66 0.69
C ASN A 412 8.43 6.52 1.95
N THR A 413 8.58 5.91 3.13
CA THR A 413 8.47 6.62 4.41
C THR A 413 9.56 7.70 4.54
N LEU A 414 10.81 7.39 4.21
CA LEU A 414 11.90 8.37 4.23
C LEU A 414 11.64 9.54 3.28
N ILE A 415 11.13 9.27 2.08
CA ILE A 415 10.76 10.30 1.10
C ILE A 415 9.67 11.19 1.68
N ILE A 416 8.55 10.62 2.13
CA ILE A 416 7.43 11.39 2.70
C ILE A 416 7.90 12.27 3.86
N HIS A 417 8.73 11.73 4.77
CA HIS A 417 9.26 12.51 5.89
C HIS A 417 10.17 13.66 5.45
N ALA A 418 11.05 13.42 4.49
CA ALA A 418 11.96 14.44 3.98
C ALA A 418 11.19 15.62 3.37
N PHE A 419 10.05 15.34 2.73
CA PHE A 419 9.21 16.36 2.10
C PHE A 419 8.21 16.99 3.08
N ALA A 420 7.82 16.31 4.15
CA ALA A 420 6.99 16.87 5.23
C ALA A 420 7.76 17.92 6.08
N ASP A 421 9.06 17.72 6.30
CA ASP A 421 9.95 18.68 6.97
C ASP A 421 11.08 19.20 6.07
N PRO A 422 10.79 20.03 5.07
CA PRO A 422 11.79 20.49 4.10
C PRO A 422 12.88 21.39 4.70
N ARG A 423 12.66 21.97 5.89
CA ARG A 423 13.68 22.81 6.56
C ARG A 423 14.71 21.93 7.27
N GLY A 424 14.24 20.96 8.05
CA GLY A 424 15.10 20.05 8.81
C GLY A 424 15.79 19.00 7.92
N MET A 425 15.14 18.58 6.81
CA MET A 425 15.61 17.47 5.98
C MET A 425 16.05 17.88 4.57
N ARG A 426 16.41 19.15 4.33
CA ARG A 426 16.76 19.65 2.99
C ARG A 426 17.88 18.85 2.32
N ARG A 427 18.90 18.45 3.07
CA ARG A 427 20.01 17.65 2.53
C ARG A 427 19.54 16.29 2.09
N THR A 428 18.71 15.64 2.93
CA THR A 428 18.10 14.34 2.62
C THR A 428 17.21 14.43 1.39
N MET A 429 16.36 15.43 1.28
CA MET A 429 15.57 15.68 0.07
C MET A 429 16.42 15.75 -1.20
N LEU A 430 17.49 16.53 -1.16
CA LEU A 430 18.39 16.68 -2.31
C LEU A 430 19.13 15.39 -2.63
N ALA A 431 19.50 14.60 -1.62
CA ALA A 431 20.14 13.29 -1.81
C ALA A 431 19.17 12.29 -2.44
N LEU A 432 17.91 12.24 -1.96
CA LEU A 432 16.87 11.38 -2.52
C LEU A 432 16.59 11.71 -3.99
N GLN A 433 16.45 12.99 -4.33
CA GLN A 433 16.21 13.43 -5.71
C GLN A 433 17.36 13.13 -6.68
N ARG A 434 18.59 13.06 -6.16
CA ARG A 434 19.82 12.79 -6.91
C ARG A 434 20.27 11.34 -6.77
N SER A 435 19.44 10.50 -6.17
CA SER A 435 19.75 9.07 -6.00
C SER A 435 20.09 8.43 -7.35
N ALA A 436 21.10 7.56 -7.36
CA ALA A 436 21.37 6.70 -8.50
C ALA A 436 20.31 5.62 -8.68
N ASP A 437 19.58 5.28 -7.62
CA ASP A 437 18.46 4.37 -7.68
C ASP A 437 17.25 5.05 -8.34
N PRO A 438 16.73 4.51 -9.47
CA PRO A 438 15.67 5.15 -10.24
C PRO A 438 14.34 5.21 -9.50
N VAL A 439 14.02 4.24 -8.61
CA VAL A 439 12.79 4.28 -7.81
C VAL A 439 12.87 5.41 -6.80
N ILE A 440 13.96 5.49 -6.03
CA ILE A 440 14.15 6.54 -5.02
C ILE A 440 14.09 7.92 -5.68
N ALA A 441 14.82 8.12 -6.78
CA ALA A 441 14.86 9.39 -7.48
C ALA A 441 13.50 9.80 -8.06
N LEU A 442 12.76 8.85 -8.66
CA LEU A 442 11.44 9.12 -9.24
C LEU A 442 10.42 9.46 -8.14
N TYR A 443 10.32 8.64 -7.09
CA TYR A 443 9.36 8.88 -6.03
C TYR A 443 9.62 10.19 -5.27
N ALA A 444 10.91 10.56 -5.06
CA ALA A 444 11.26 11.86 -4.50
C ALA A 444 10.85 13.04 -5.40
N GLN A 445 10.77 12.86 -6.72
CA GLN A 445 10.27 13.88 -7.64
C GLN A 445 8.75 13.92 -7.68
N LEU A 446 8.07 12.77 -7.63
CA LEU A 446 6.62 12.69 -7.56
C LEU A 446 6.08 13.36 -6.30
N GLU A 447 6.74 13.18 -5.15
CA GLU A 447 6.32 13.77 -3.88
C GLU A 447 6.30 15.33 -3.92
N GLN A 448 7.05 15.95 -4.83
CA GLN A 448 6.97 17.40 -5.05
C GLN A 448 5.68 17.86 -5.73
N LEU A 449 5.05 16.98 -6.50
CA LEU A 449 3.85 17.27 -7.28
C LEU A 449 2.57 17.02 -6.49
N LEU A 450 2.67 16.25 -5.40
CA LEU A 450 1.53 15.90 -4.57
C LEU A 450 1.26 16.95 -3.49
N PRO A 451 0.00 17.09 -3.05
CA PRO A 451 -0.31 17.94 -1.91
C PRO A 451 0.42 17.42 -0.66
N ARG A 452 1.04 18.31 0.09
CA ARG A 452 1.79 17.95 1.29
C ARG A 452 0.85 17.30 2.31
N PRO A 453 1.18 16.13 2.84
CA PRO A 453 0.44 15.57 3.96
C PRO A 453 0.52 16.54 5.15
N MET A 454 -0.61 16.75 5.84
CA MET A 454 -0.61 17.62 7.01
C MET A 454 0.30 17.02 8.09
N ALA A 455 1.17 17.85 8.66
CA ALA A 455 2.04 17.46 9.76
C ALA A 455 1.17 16.94 10.93
N GLY A 456 1.33 15.68 11.28
CA GLY A 456 0.56 15.00 12.34
C GLY A 456 -0.10 13.68 11.92
N THR A 457 -0.22 13.41 10.62
CA THR A 457 -0.88 12.18 10.11
C THR A 457 0.09 11.03 9.85
N ILE A 458 1.39 11.27 9.94
CA ILE A 458 2.42 10.30 9.58
C ILE A 458 3.09 9.80 10.85
N GLY A 459 2.69 8.60 11.30
CA GLY A 459 3.50 7.83 12.25
C GLY A 459 4.81 7.43 11.56
N LEU A 460 5.94 7.72 12.17
CA LEU A 460 7.25 7.24 11.72
C LEU A 460 7.34 5.75 11.90
N LEU A 461 7.82 5.02 10.87
CA LEU A 461 8.25 3.61 10.75
C LEU A 461 7.86 2.67 11.89
#